data_211de8946a6995b889f45c0df782fbfb
#
_entry.id   211de8946a6995b889f45c0df782fbfb
#
_cell.length_a   1.000
_cell.length_b   1.000
_cell.length_c   1.000
_cell.angle_alpha   90.00
_cell.angle_beta   90.00
_cell.angle_gamma   90.00
#
_symmetry.space_group_name_H-M   'P 1'
#
loop_
_entity.id
_entity.type
_entity.pdbx_description
1 polymer ?
#
loop_
_entity_poly.entity_id
_entity_poly.type
_entity_poly.pdbx_seq_one_letter_code
_entity_poly.pdbx_strand_id
1 'polypeptide(L)'
;MDLDFKPVVTSGATPAPEPTPPGGRYVITAIAPVLGPQHLHAIASTLAAEGANIEKIGRLSDETLASVEIHARLPAGRDEDVLKKSLLAVATNAGFDVSLQRESLYRRSKRLVVMDMDSTLIRIEVIDELARAAGVGPEVSKITERAMQGEMDYDESLRQRVLLLKGLDVAVLDKIASDLPLTDGAETLVRVLKRLGYSIAVISGGFSRAAEALKRRLDLDYAYSNNLEVVGGKLTGRVVGPIVNAQRKAELLETIAQAEGVLLDQVIAVGDGANDALMLDRAGLGIAFHAKPKLREAADTSITSSGLDAILYLLGISARELQEVQ
;
A
#
# COMPACT_ATOMS: atom_id res chain seq x y z
N MET A 1 15.33 23.28 -49.82
CA MET A 1 13.89 23.57 -50.05
C MET A 1 13.40 24.18 -48.76
N ASP A 2 13.49 25.52 -48.68
CA ASP A 2 13.08 26.27 -47.50
C ASP A 2 11.56 26.42 -47.51
N LEU A 3 10.87 25.89 -46.50
CA LEU A 3 9.44 26.06 -46.29
C LEU A 3 9.19 27.35 -45.51
N ASP A 4 8.80 28.39 -46.21
CA ASP A 4 8.44 29.70 -45.67
C ASP A 4 7.02 29.65 -45.10
N PHE A 5 6.84 29.54 -43.79
CA PHE A 5 5.56 29.58 -43.12
C PHE A 5 5.12 31.02 -42.92
N LYS A 6 4.18 31.49 -43.70
CA LYS A 6 3.51 32.76 -43.45
C LYS A 6 2.39 32.59 -42.45
N PRO A 7 2.33 33.37 -41.37
CA PRO A 7 1.20 33.29 -40.44
C PRO A 7 -0.07 33.82 -41.10
N VAL A 8 -1.15 33.07 -41.01
CA VAL A 8 -2.49 33.51 -41.41
C VAL A 8 -2.99 34.49 -40.36
N VAL A 9 -3.05 35.78 -40.71
CA VAL A 9 -3.67 36.80 -39.87
C VAL A 9 -5.18 36.73 -40.07
N THR A 10 -5.91 36.13 -39.14
CA THR A 10 -7.37 36.25 -39.08
C THR A 10 -7.72 37.52 -38.30
N SER A 11 -8.25 38.50 -39.03
CA SER A 11 -8.84 39.71 -38.43
C SER A 11 -10.16 39.33 -37.74
N GLY A 12 -10.19 39.40 -36.44
CA GLY A 12 -11.37 39.08 -35.62
C GLY A 12 -10.98 38.35 -34.35
N ALA A 13 -9.97 38.81 -33.68
CA ALA A 13 -9.57 38.22 -32.39
C ALA A 13 -10.55 38.62 -31.29
N THR A 14 -11.41 37.66 -30.91
CA THR A 14 -11.90 37.63 -29.53
C THR A 14 -10.70 37.65 -28.61
N PRO A 15 -10.65 38.50 -27.56
CA PRO A 15 -9.53 38.52 -26.66
C PRO A 15 -9.29 37.09 -26.15
N ALA A 16 -8.03 36.62 -26.26
CA ALA A 16 -7.66 35.32 -25.74
C ALA A 16 -8.08 35.28 -24.25
N PRO A 17 -8.74 34.21 -23.79
CA PRO A 17 -9.09 34.09 -22.40
C PRO A 17 -7.78 34.23 -21.58
N GLU A 18 -7.83 35.02 -20.53
CA GLU A 18 -6.70 35.16 -19.62
C GLU A 18 -6.18 33.76 -19.25
N PRO A 19 -4.86 33.53 -19.22
CA PRO A 19 -4.33 32.22 -18.88
C PRO A 19 -4.81 31.82 -17.51
N THR A 20 -5.72 30.87 -17.45
CA THR A 20 -6.17 30.27 -16.20
C THR A 20 -4.92 29.76 -15.48
N PRO A 21 -4.72 30.09 -14.19
CA PRO A 21 -3.57 29.61 -13.46
C PRO A 21 -3.49 28.07 -13.62
N PRO A 22 -2.28 27.52 -13.80
CA PRO A 22 -2.13 26.11 -14.10
C PRO A 22 -2.71 25.28 -12.95
N GLY A 23 -3.79 24.56 -13.23
CA GLY A 23 -4.38 23.58 -12.33
C GLY A 23 -3.41 22.42 -12.07
N GLY A 24 -3.65 21.64 -11.01
CA GLY A 24 -2.85 20.46 -10.69
C GLY A 24 -2.93 19.40 -11.78
N ARG A 25 -1.80 18.76 -12.07
CA ARG A 25 -1.77 17.54 -12.90
C ARG A 25 -1.83 16.31 -12.00
N TYR A 26 -2.63 15.36 -12.45
CA TYR A 26 -2.88 14.12 -11.71
C TYR A 26 -2.77 12.91 -12.62
N VAL A 27 -2.40 11.81 -12.01
CA VAL A 27 -2.39 10.50 -12.64
C VAL A 27 -3.40 9.62 -11.91
N ILE A 28 -4.38 9.14 -12.64
CA ILE A 28 -5.38 8.20 -12.17
C ILE A 28 -4.98 6.82 -12.70
N THR A 29 -4.76 5.86 -11.80
CA THR A 29 -4.50 4.47 -12.16
C THR A 29 -5.70 3.63 -11.75
N ALA A 30 -6.34 2.99 -12.71
CA ALA A 30 -7.43 2.04 -12.48
C ALA A 30 -6.91 0.62 -12.66
N ILE A 31 -7.30 -0.29 -11.75
CA ILE A 31 -6.86 -1.69 -11.73
C ILE A 31 -8.07 -2.58 -11.47
N ALA A 32 -8.24 -3.64 -12.25
CA ALA A 32 -9.23 -4.69 -12.01
C ALA A 32 -8.84 -5.97 -12.75
N PRO A 33 -9.42 -7.14 -12.40
CA PRO A 33 -9.29 -8.34 -13.22
C PRO A 33 -9.74 -8.11 -14.66
N VAL A 34 -10.78 -7.29 -14.88
CA VAL A 34 -11.27 -6.89 -16.21
C VAL A 34 -11.70 -5.43 -16.17
N LEU A 35 -11.07 -4.58 -16.98
CA LEU A 35 -11.50 -3.19 -17.21
C LEU A 35 -12.16 -3.08 -18.59
N GLY A 36 -13.49 -2.88 -18.60
CA GLY A 36 -14.26 -2.64 -19.82
C GLY A 36 -14.55 -1.16 -20.05
N PRO A 37 -15.20 -0.82 -21.20
CA PRO A 37 -15.56 0.56 -21.55
C PRO A 37 -16.40 1.27 -20.48
N GLN A 38 -17.24 0.54 -19.76
CA GLN A 38 -18.08 1.08 -18.69
C GLN A 38 -17.27 1.66 -17.52
N HIS A 39 -16.12 1.05 -17.15
CA HIS A 39 -15.24 1.55 -16.11
C HIS A 39 -14.54 2.84 -16.55
N LEU A 40 -14.05 2.88 -17.80
CA LEU A 40 -13.46 4.09 -18.39
C LEU A 40 -14.47 5.23 -18.50
N HIS A 41 -15.72 4.91 -18.90
CA HIS A 41 -16.80 5.87 -18.92
C HIS A 41 -17.10 6.45 -17.55
N ALA A 42 -17.16 5.61 -16.53
CA ALA A 42 -17.42 6.03 -15.16
C ALA A 42 -16.31 6.97 -14.64
N ILE A 43 -15.04 6.65 -14.88
CA ILE A 43 -13.90 7.50 -14.50
C ILE A 43 -13.95 8.83 -15.29
N ALA A 44 -14.14 8.78 -16.61
CA ALA A 44 -14.18 9.97 -17.45
C ALA A 44 -15.34 10.91 -17.08
N SER A 45 -16.52 10.36 -16.77
CA SER A 45 -17.68 11.13 -16.31
C SER A 45 -17.41 11.81 -14.96
N THR A 46 -16.75 11.12 -14.03
CA THR A 46 -16.34 11.70 -12.75
C THR A 46 -15.35 12.85 -12.94
N LEU A 47 -14.34 12.65 -13.78
CA LEU A 47 -13.37 13.70 -14.11
C LEU A 47 -14.05 14.92 -14.76
N ALA A 48 -14.98 14.68 -15.71
CA ALA A 48 -15.73 15.74 -16.38
C ALA A 48 -16.62 16.54 -15.40
N ALA A 49 -17.27 15.88 -14.42
CA ALA A 49 -18.08 16.54 -13.40
C ALA A 49 -17.25 17.51 -12.53
N GLU A 50 -15.98 17.18 -12.28
CA GLU A 50 -15.05 18.06 -11.58
C GLU A 50 -14.34 19.06 -12.51
N GLY A 51 -14.69 19.07 -13.79
CA GLY A 51 -14.10 19.95 -14.80
C GLY A 51 -12.66 19.57 -15.16
N ALA A 52 -12.21 18.38 -14.81
CA ALA A 52 -10.88 17.91 -15.16
C ALA A 52 -10.78 17.55 -16.63
N ASN A 53 -9.66 17.93 -17.27
CA ASN A 53 -9.35 17.61 -18.66
C ASN A 53 -8.42 16.39 -18.73
N ILE A 54 -8.81 15.37 -19.49
CA ILE A 54 -7.99 14.20 -19.75
C ILE A 54 -6.96 14.56 -20.84
N GLU A 55 -5.67 14.46 -20.52
CA GLU A 55 -4.56 14.77 -21.43
C GLU A 55 -4.06 13.50 -22.15
N LYS A 56 -4.09 12.33 -21.46
CA LYS A 56 -3.60 11.07 -22.00
C LYS A 56 -4.28 9.89 -21.32
N ILE A 57 -4.51 8.82 -22.07
CA ILE A 57 -4.92 7.51 -21.57
C ILE A 57 -3.92 6.48 -22.08
N GLY A 58 -3.39 5.65 -21.20
CA GLY A 58 -2.45 4.58 -21.52
C GLY A 58 -2.83 3.28 -20.86
N ARG A 59 -2.64 2.14 -21.52
CA ARG A 59 -2.77 0.82 -20.94
C ARG A 59 -1.42 0.42 -20.32
N LEU A 60 -1.42 -0.04 -19.07
CA LEU A 60 -0.21 -0.50 -18.37
C LEU A 60 -0.07 -2.03 -18.39
N SER A 61 -1.19 -2.74 -18.51
CA SER A 61 -1.24 -4.20 -18.39
C SER A 61 -1.42 -4.90 -19.75
N ASP A 62 -1.04 -6.18 -19.79
CA ASP A 62 -1.28 -7.05 -20.96
C ASP A 62 -2.57 -7.87 -20.78
N GLU A 63 -2.49 -9.13 -20.30
CA GLU A 63 -3.61 -10.07 -20.40
C GLU A 63 -4.27 -10.45 -19.07
N THR A 64 -3.51 -10.49 -17.97
CA THR A 64 -3.98 -11.12 -16.71
C THR A 64 -4.62 -10.17 -15.71
N LEU A 65 -4.19 -8.92 -15.68
CA LEU A 65 -4.74 -7.86 -14.84
C LEU A 65 -4.90 -6.60 -15.68
N ALA A 66 -6.11 -6.11 -15.81
CA ALA A 66 -6.35 -4.89 -16.57
C ALA A 66 -5.94 -3.66 -15.75
N SER A 67 -5.00 -2.88 -16.25
CA SER A 67 -4.61 -1.60 -15.66
C SER A 67 -4.52 -0.51 -16.72
N VAL A 68 -5.10 0.67 -16.38
CA VAL A 68 -5.13 1.85 -17.24
C VAL A 68 -4.64 3.04 -16.43
N GLU A 69 -3.75 3.83 -17.02
CA GLU A 69 -3.27 5.09 -16.50
C GLU A 69 -3.89 6.25 -17.28
N ILE A 70 -4.49 7.21 -16.58
CA ILE A 70 -5.13 8.40 -17.13
C ILE A 70 -4.43 9.63 -16.57
N HIS A 71 -3.82 10.44 -17.42
CA HIS A 71 -3.28 11.74 -17.06
C HIS A 71 -4.35 12.79 -17.23
N ALA A 72 -4.63 13.54 -16.18
CA ALA A 72 -5.67 14.56 -16.18
C ALA A 72 -5.19 15.85 -15.52
N ARG A 73 -5.74 16.97 -15.95
CA ARG A 73 -5.52 18.28 -15.34
C ARG A 73 -6.80 18.73 -14.64
N LEU A 74 -6.71 18.94 -13.35
CA LEU A 74 -7.78 19.51 -12.53
C LEU A 74 -7.67 21.04 -12.55
N PRO A 75 -8.78 21.81 -12.80
CA PRO A 75 -8.73 23.27 -12.79
C PRO A 75 -8.29 23.83 -11.45
N ALA A 76 -7.66 25.01 -11.46
CA ALA A 76 -7.31 25.72 -10.24
C ALA A 76 -8.56 26.00 -9.37
N GLY A 77 -8.40 25.86 -8.06
CA GLY A 77 -9.47 26.07 -7.08
C GLY A 77 -10.44 24.89 -6.90
N ARG A 78 -10.23 23.79 -7.63
CA ARG A 78 -10.94 22.52 -7.36
C ARG A 78 -10.24 21.73 -6.27
N ASP A 79 -11.05 21.07 -5.45
CA ASP A 79 -10.58 20.28 -4.31
C ASP A 79 -10.21 18.85 -4.78
N GLU A 80 -8.97 18.48 -4.54
CA GLU A 80 -8.42 17.14 -4.82
C GLU A 80 -9.14 16.06 -4.02
N ASP A 81 -9.48 16.35 -2.75
CA ASP A 81 -10.16 15.38 -1.87
C ASP A 81 -11.58 15.07 -2.36
N VAL A 82 -12.27 16.05 -2.94
CA VAL A 82 -13.58 15.83 -3.55
C VAL A 82 -13.45 14.89 -4.74
N LEU A 83 -12.48 15.13 -5.64
CA LEU A 83 -12.23 14.24 -6.77
C LEU A 83 -11.84 12.83 -6.30
N LYS A 84 -10.97 12.72 -5.31
CA LYS A 84 -10.56 11.42 -4.74
C LYS A 84 -11.75 10.63 -4.21
N LYS A 85 -12.62 11.27 -3.41
CA LYS A 85 -13.83 10.65 -2.87
C LYS A 85 -14.80 10.22 -3.97
N SER A 86 -15.00 11.05 -4.99
CA SER A 86 -15.87 10.76 -6.13
C SER A 86 -15.36 9.54 -6.93
N LEU A 87 -14.05 9.48 -7.19
CA LEU A 87 -13.41 8.35 -7.87
C LEU A 87 -13.51 7.05 -7.04
N LEU A 88 -13.26 7.12 -5.73
CA LEU A 88 -13.38 5.96 -4.84
C LEU A 88 -14.82 5.42 -4.78
N ALA A 89 -15.82 6.30 -4.74
CA ALA A 89 -17.23 5.90 -4.74
C ALA A 89 -17.61 5.17 -6.04
N VAL A 90 -17.20 5.70 -7.18
CA VAL A 90 -17.44 5.09 -8.50
C VAL A 90 -16.71 3.76 -8.62
N ALA A 91 -15.45 3.68 -8.19
CA ALA A 91 -14.65 2.47 -8.23
C ALA A 91 -15.25 1.37 -7.37
N THR A 92 -15.69 1.70 -6.14
CA THR A 92 -16.36 0.75 -5.23
C THR A 92 -17.65 0.19 -5.85
N ASN A 93 -18.46 1.06 -6.45
CA ASN A 93 -19.74 0.66 -7.07
C ASN A 93 -19.55 -0.19 -8.33
N ALA A 94 -18.49 0.06 -9.09
CA ALA A 94 -18.20 -0.62 -10.35
C ALA A 94 -17.22 -1.81 -10.21
N GLY A 95 -16.67 -2.06 -9.01
CA GLY A 95 -15.84 -3.22 -8.69
C GLY A 95 -14.42 -3.14 -9.26
N PHE A 96 -13.78 -1.98 -9.20
CA PHE A 96 -12.37 -1.80 -9.57
C PHE A 96 -11.62 -0.97 -8.50
N ASP A 97 -10.31 -1.07 -8.49
CA ASP A 97 -9.44 -0.25 -7.64
C ASP A 97 -8.99 1.00 -8.39
N VAL A 98 -8.93 2.14 -7.70
CA VAL A 98 -8.50 3.40 -8.29
C VAL A 98 -7.54 4.13 -7.36
N SER A 99 -6.50 4.72 -7.95
CA SER A 99 -5.55 5.61 -7.30
C SER A 99 -5.58 6.97 -7.96
N LEU A 100 -5.57 8.05 -7.16
CA LEU A 100 -5.35 9.41 -7.62
C LEU A 100 -4.03 9.90 -7.03
N GLN A 101 -3.05 10.20 -7.87
CA GLN A 101 -1.74 10.70 -7.44
C GLN A 101 -1.43 12.02 -8.16
N ARG A 102 -0.85 12.96 -7.44
CA ARG A 102 -0.29 14.16 -8.11
C ARG A 102 0.85 13.77 -9.03
N GLU A 103 0.85 14.31 -10.25
CA GLU A 103 1.98 14.16 -11.15
C GLU A 103 3.17 14.95 -10.59
N SER A 104 4.18 14.24 -10.13
CA SER A 104 5.41 14.83 -9.57
C SER A 104 6.61 13.95 -9.90
N LEU A 105 7.81 14.49 -9.73
CA LEU A 105 9.04 13.69 -9.82
C LEU A 105 9.05 12.55 -8.80
N TYR A 106 8.48 12.77 -7.61
CA TYR A 106 8.45 11.78 -6.53
C TYR A 106 7.53 10.59 -6.79
N ARG A 107 6.51 10.73 -7.66
CA ARG A 107 5.68 9.59 -8.06
C ARG A 107 6.51 8.48 -8.71
N ARG A 108 7.45 8.83 -9.57
CA ARG A 108 8.32 7.87 -10.30
C ARG A 108 9.69 7.65 -9.67
N SER A 109 10.01 8.36 -8.61
CA SER A 109 11.30 8.23 -7.90
C SER A 109 11.14 7.70 -6.48
N LYS A 110 10.17 6.82 -6.27
CA LYS A 110 10.05 6.07 -5.01
C LYS A 110 11.32 5.23 -4.80
N ARG A 111 11.74 5.07 -3.54
CA ARG A 111 13.01 4.41 -3.19
C ARG A 111 12.87 3.42 -2.04
N LEU A 112 11.87 3.58 -1.21
CA LEU A 112 11.64 2.74 -0.03
C LEU A 112 10.21 2.22 -0.04
N VAL A 113 10.05 0.92 0.20
CA VAL A 113 8.74 0.29 0.45
C VAL A 113 8.73 -0.30 1.84
N VAL A 114 7.76 0.08 2.64
CA VAL A 114 7.53 -0.43 4.00
C VAL A 114 6.19 -1.15 4.02
N MET A 115 6.18 -2.41 4.39
CA MET A 115 4.97 -3.25 4.42
C MET A 115 4.69 -3.77 5.81
N ASP A 116 3.42 -3.90 6.17
CA ASP A 116 3.03 -4.80 7.26
C ASP A 116 3.28 -6.26 6.86
N MET A 117 3.31 -7.15 7.83
CA MET A 117 3.54 -8.57 7.64
C MET A 117 2.24 -9.34 7.57
N ASP A 118 1.56 -9.45 8.71
CA ASP A 118 0.36 -10.27 8.87
C ASP A 118 -0.79 -9.71 8.03
N SER A 119 -1.51 -10.55 7.32
CA SER A 119 -2.59 -10.17 6.39
C SER A 119 -2.20 -9.19 5.26
N THR A 120 -0.93 -8.79 5.17
CA THR A 120 -0.38 -7.95 4.09
C THR A 120 0.67 -8.70 3.28
N LEU A 121 1.90 -8.91 3.78
CA LEU A 121 2.95 -9.65 3.08
C LEU A 121 2.70 -11.17 3.09
N ILE A 122 2.04 -11.66 4.15
CA ILE A 122 1.57 -13.04 4.31
C ILE A 122 0.06 -13.08 4.51
N ARG A 123 -0.57 -14.23 4.14
CA ARG A 123 -2.02 -14.42 4.17
C ARG A 123 -2.59 -14.87 5.51
N ILE A 124 -1.79 -14.84 6.58
CA ILE A 124 -2.18 -15.31 7.92
C ILE A 124 -1.80 -14.29 8.98
N GLU A 125 -2.42 -14.45 10.16
CA GLU A 125 -2.01 -13.83 11.42
C GLU A 125 -1.16 -14.84 12.20
N VAL A 126 0.12 -14.56 12.42
CA VAL A 126 1.03 -15.49 13.11
C VAL A 126 0.55 -15.78 14.54
N ILE A 127 -0.02 -14.78 15.22
CA ILE A 127 -0.55 -14.98 16.58
C ILE A 127 -1.71 -15.97 16.61
N ASP A 128 -2.56 -16.00 15.59
CA ASP A 128 -3.71 -16.92 15.50
C ASP A 128 -3.25 -18.36 15.26
N GLU A 129 -2.20 -18.55 14.44
CA GLU A 129 -1.60 -19.87 14.24
C GLU A 129 -0.96 -20.41 15.55
N LEU A 130 -0.26 -19.54 16.28
CA LEU A 130 0.28 -19.90 17.61
C LEU A 130 -0.83 -20.23 18.61
N ALA A 131 -1.91 -19.43 18.63
CA ALA A 131 -3.05 -19.65 19.51
C ALA A 131 -3.76 -20.98 19.19
N ARG A 132 -3.89 -21.32 17.91
CA ARG A 132 -4.44 -22.61 17.46
C ARG A 132 -3.57 -23.77 17.94
N ALA A 133 -2.26 -23.66 17.77
CA ALA A 133 -1.31 -24.67 18.22
C ALA A 133 -1.28 -24.83 19.76
N ALA A 134 -1.52 -23.74 20.50
CA ALA A 134 -1.63 -23.75 21.95
C ALA A 134 -3.00 -24.19 22.48
N GLY A 135 -4.02 -24.36 21.61
CA GLY A 135 -5.38 -24.70 21.99
C GLY A 135 -6.16 -23.56 22.66
N VAL A 136 -5.74 -22.30 22.44
CA VAL A 136 -6.34 -21.08 23.04
C VAL A 136 -6.90 -20.10 21.99
N GLY A 137 -7.20 -20.59 20.80
CA GLY A 137 -7.71 -19.77 19.68
C GLY A 137 -8.94 -18.94 20.04
N PRO A 138 -10.02 -19.55 20.63
CA PRO A 138 -11.24 -18.81 21.00
C PRO A 138 -10.99 -17.67 21.99
N GLU A 139 -10.06 -17.85 22.95
CA GLU A 139 -9.70 -16.84 23.93
C GLU A 139 -8.94 -15.67 23.30
N VAL A 140 -7.99 -15.97 22.40
CA VAL A 140 -7.24 -14.96 21.64
C VAL A 140 -8.19 -14.16 20.74
N SER A 141 -9.11 -14.81 20.02
CA SER A 141 -10.12 -14.14 19.19
C SER A 141 -10.97 -13.15 19.99
N LYS A 142 -11.46 -13.55 21.19
CA LYS A 142 -12.25 -12.66 22.05
C LYS A 142 -11.47 -11.41 22.48
N ILE A 143 -10.18 -11.54 22.79
CA ILE A 143 -9.34 -10.38 23.14
C ILE A 143 -9.17 -9.46 21.94
N THR A 144 -8.95 -10.04 20.74
CA THR A 144 -8.84 -9.28 19.50
C THR A 144 -10.12 -8.51 19.19
N GLU A 145 -11.29 -9.14 19.33
CA GLU A 145 -12.59 -8.48 19.11
C GLU A 145 -12.80 -7.30 20.05
N ARG A 146 -12.52 -7.46 21.34
CA ARG A 146 -12.63 -6.39 22.35
C ARG A 146 -11.70 -5.21 22.04
N ALA A 147 -10.46 -5.50 21.61
CA ALA A 147 -9.54 -4.45 21.18
C ALA A 147 -10.04 -3.71 19.92
N MET A 148 -10.63 -4.43 18.97
CA MET A 148 -11.23 -3.84 17.77
C MET A 148 -12.47 -2.98 18.07
N GLN A 149 -13.19 -3.28 19.16
CA GLN A 149 -14.32 -2.49 19.66
C GLN A 149 -13.86 -1.27 20.48
N GLY A 150 -12.56 -1.13 20.73
CA GLY A 150 -11.98 -0.02 21.50
C GLY A 150 -12.08 -0.19 23.03
N GLU A 151 -12.38 -1.40 23.52
CA GLU A 151 -12.47 -1.68 24.95
C GLU A 151 -11.09 -1.74 25.65
N MET A 152 -10.03 -1.94 24.88
CA MET A 152 -8.65 -1.92 25.36
C MET A 152 -7.70 -1.42 24.28
N ASP A 153 -6.54 -0.92 24.70
CA ASP A 153 -5.50 -0.50 23.76
C ASP A 153 -4.79 -1.71 23.12
N TYR A 154 -4.04 -1.43 22.04
CA TYR A 154 -3.31 -2.45 21.30
C TYR A 154 -2.25 -3.17 22.16
N ASP A 155 -1.49 -2.41 22.96
CA ASP A 155 -0.38 -2.93 23.75
C ASP A 155 -0.88 -3.91 24.81
N GLU A 156 -1.98 -3.55 25.49
CA GLU A 156 -2.62 -4.43 26.48
C GLU A 156 -3.22 -5.67 25.82
N SER A 157 -3.88 -5.51 24.67
CA SER A 157 -4.41 -6.62 23.89
C SER A 157 -3.30 -7.59 23.48
N LEU A 158 -2.16 -7.08 22.99
CA LEU A 158 -1.02 -7.91 22.62
C LEU A 158 -0.48 -8.68 23.83
N ARG A 159 -0.27 -8.01 24.98
CA ARG A 159 0.22 -8.67 26.20
C ARG A 159 -0.72 -9.79 26.68
N GLN A 160 -2.03 -9.55 26.67
CA GLN A 160 -3.01 -10.57 27.07
C GLN A 160 -3.01 -11.77 26.12
N ARG A 161 -2.96 -11.54 24.81
CA ARG A 161 -2.91 -12.62 23.81
C ARG A 161 -1.61 -13.43 23.93
N VAL A 162 -0.47 -12.77 24.10
CA VAL A 162 0.83 -13.43 24.28
C VAL A 162 0.92 -14.21 25.59
N LEU A 163 0.28 -13.71 26.66
CA LEU A 163 0.24 -14.43 27.94
C LEU A 163 -0.43 -15.80 27.82
N LEU A 164 -1.45 -15.94 26.97
CA LEU A 164 -2.12 -17.21 26.71
C LEU A 164 -1.19 -18.25 26.02
N LEU A 165 -0.13 -17.79 25.35
CA LEU A 165 0.86 -18.67 24.71
C LEU A 165 1.93 -19.19 25.65
N LYS A 166 1.85 -18.89 26.96
CA LYS A 166 2.83 -19.33 27.96
C LYS A 166 2.96 -20.85 27.99
N GLY A 167 4.21 -21.32 27.91
CA GLY A 167 4.54 -22.76 27.93
C GLY A 167 4.57 -23.42 26.55
N LEU A 168 4.13 -22.74 25.49
CA LEU A 168 4.24 -23.24 24.13
C LEU A 168 5.71 -23.40 23.75
N ASP A 169 6.06 -24.52 23.12
CA ASP A 169 7.40 -24.78 22.62
C ASP A 169 7.72 -23.81 21.48
N VAL A 170 8.90 -23.17 21.55
CA VAL A 170 9.34 -22.22 20.53
C VAL A 170 9.52 -22.86 19.15
N ALA A 171 9.73 -24.17 19.07
CA ALA A 171 9.80 -24.90 17.81
C ALA A 171 8.50 -24.80 16.98
N VAL A 172 7.36 -24.57 17.64
CA VAL A 172 6.08 -24.32 16.94
C VAL A 172 6.15 -23.00 16.17
N LEU A 173 6.67 -21.93 16.78
CA LEU A 173 6.86 -20.65 16.10
C LEU A 173 7.88 -20.78 14.95
N ASP A 174 8.97 -21.52 15.16
CA ASP A 174 9.98 -21.76 14.12
C ASP A 174 9.38 -22.54 12.94
N LYS A 175 8.51 -23.51 13.20
CA LYS A 175 7.79 -24.26 12.17
C LYS A 175 6.85 -23.35 11.38
N ILE A 176 6.04 -22.53 12.04
CA ILE A 176 5.17 -21.54 11.37
C ILE A 176 6.01 -20.58 10.55
N ALA A 177 7.11 -20.04 11.09
CA ALA A 177 8.00 -19.12 10.41
C ALA A 177 8.68 -19.72 9.16
N SER A 178 8.90 -21.04 9.13
CA SER A 178 9.51 -21.72 7.98
C SER A 178 8.56 -21.91 6.79
N ASP A 179 7.24 -21.88 7.02
CA ASP A 179 6.21 -22.17 6.01
C ASP A 179 5.14 -21.07 5.94
N LEU A 180 5.58 -19.81 5.94
CA LEU A 180 4.68 -18.66 5.85
C LEU A 180 4.08 -18.55 4.43
N PRO A 181 2.74 -18.58 4.29
CA PRO A 181 2.08 -18.44 3.00
C PRO A 181 2.13 -16.97 2.55
N LEU A 182 2.92 -16.70 1.53
CA LEU A 182 3.00 -15.35 0.96
C LEU A 182 1.69 -14.92 0.31
N THR A 183 1.41 -13.64 0.38
CA THR A 183 0.35 -13.00 -0.39
C THR A 183 0.65 -13.06 -1.87
N ASP A 184 -0.38 -13.24 -2.69
CA ASP A 184 -0.24 -13.30 -4.13
C ASP A 184 0.48 -12.05 -4.66
N GLY A 185 1.43 -12.24 -5.58
CA GLY A 185 2.25 -11.17 -6.13
C GLY A 185 3.40 -10.66 -5.24
N ALA A 186 3.53 -11.11 -3.97
CA ALA A 186 4.56 -10.64 -3.04
C ALA A 186 5.99 -10.89 -3.56
N GLU A 187 6.28 -12.10 -4.04
CA GLU A 187 7.61 -12.43 -4.58
C GLU A 187 7.93 -11.62 -5.85
N THR A 188 6.94 -11.41 -6.70
CA THR A 188 7.10 -10.59 -7.92
C THR A 188 7.36 -9.13 -7.57
N LEU A 189 6.56 -8.55 -6.67
CA LEU A 189 6.74 -7.18 -6.20
C LEU A 189 8.15 -6.97 -5.64
N VAL A 190 8.55 -7.80 -4.67
CA VAL A 190 9.87 -7.67 -4.01
C VAL A 190 11.00 -7.82 -5.02
N ARG A 191 10.97 -8.85 -5.85
CA ARG A 191 12.00 -9.11 -6.86
C ARG A 191 12.18 -7.94 -7.82
N VAL A 192 11.08 -7.40 -8.36
CA VAL A 192 11.12 -6.27 -9.30
C VAL A 192 11.66 -5.02 -8.62
N LEU A 193 11.14 -4.69 -7.44
CA LEU A 193 11.57 -3.51 -6.70
C LEU A 193 13.04 -3.57 -6.29
N LYS A 194 13.53 -4.73 -5.86
CA LYS A 194 14.97 -4.93 -5.56
C LYS A 194 15.83 -4.70 -6.79
N ARG A 195 15.45 -5.21 -7.96
CA ARG A 195 16.16 -4.97 -9.22
C ARG A 195 16.16 -3.49 -9.65
N LEU A 196 15.12 -2.76 -9.29
CA LEU A 196 15.03 -1.32 -9.52
C LEU A 196 15.77 -0.49 -8.45
N GLY A 197 16.42 -1.13 -7.47
CA GLY A 197 17.21 -0.48 -6.45
C GLY A 197 16.41 0.12 -5.30
N TYR A 198 15.22 -0.41 -5.03
CA TYR A 198 14.44 -0.03 -3.84
C TYR A 198 14.97 -0.75 -2.60
N SER A 199 14.96 -0.04 -1.47
CA SER A 199 15.04 -0.65 -0.15
C SER A 199 13.65 -1.13 0.28
N ILE A 200 13.57 -2.32 0.89
CA ILE A 200 12.31 -2.93 1.29
C ILE A 200 12.35 -3.31 2.75
N ALA A 201 11.35 -2.88 3.50
CA ALA A 201 11.20 -3.13 4.93
C ALA A 201 9.89 -3.84 5.25
N VAL A 202 9.91 -4.71 6.25
CA VAL A 202 8.71 -5.20 6.93
C VAL A 202 8.68 -4.65 8.35
N ILE A 203 7.55 -4.05 8.76
CA ILE A 203 7.31 -3.54 10.10
C ILE A 203 5.99 -4.12 10.61
N SER A 204 6.03 -5.01 11.60
CA SER A 204 4.88 -5.79 12.01
C SER A 204 4.62 -5.74 13.51
N GLY A 205 3.35 -5.73 13.88
CA GLY A 205 2.87 -6.05 15.21
C GLY A 205 2.98 -7.54 15.58
N GLY A 206 3.38 -8.40 14.64
CA GLY A 206 3.66 -9.81 14.85
C GLY A 206 5.02 -10.07 15.49
N PHE A 207 5.68 -11.19 15.17
CA PHE A 207 6.82 -11.68 15.93
C PHE A 207 8.11 -11.80 15.12
N SER A 208 9.23 -11.52 15.76
CA SER A 208 10.56 -11.38 15.16
C SER A 208 11.03 -12.62 14.39
N ARG A 209 10.74 -13.84 14.86
CA ARG A 209 11.14 -15.06 14.16
C ARG A 209 10.48 -15.19 12.79
N ALA A 210 9.21 -14.80 12.68
CA ALA A 210 8.49 -14.77 11.40
C ALA A 210 9.02 -13.66 10.48
N ALA A 211 9.18 -12.44 11.01
CA ALA A 211 9.70 -11.30 10.25
C ALA A 211 11.12 -11.55 9.72
N GLU A 212 12.00 -12.13 10.54
CA GLU A 212 13.36 -12.50 10.15
C GLU A 212 13.40 -13.66 9.12
N ALA A 213 12.45 -14.60 9.21
CA ALA A 213 12.34 -15.66 8.21
C ALA A 213 11.94 -15.09 6.85
N LEU A 214 10.97 -14.15 6.81
CA LEU A 214 10.57 -13.44 5.60
C LEU A 214 11.71 -12.57 5.06
N LYS A 215 12.42 -11.86 5.92
CA LYS A 215 13.59 -11.06 5.53
C LYS A 215 14.60 -11.93 4.78
N ARG A 216 14.94 -13.08 5.29
CA ARG A 216 15.88 -14.01 4.62
C ARG A 216 15.29 -14.60 3.34
N ARG A 217 14.00 -14.98 3.34
CA ARG A 217 13.35 -15.63 2.19
C ARG A 217 13.21 -14.68 0.99
N LEU A 218 12.88 -13.41 1.26
CA LEU A 218 12.58 -12.40 0.23
C LEU A 218 13.72 -11.40 0.03
N ASP A 219 14.86 -11.55 0.73
CA ASP A 219 16.00 -10.62 0.69
C ASP A 219 15.59 -9.17 1.02
N LEU A 220 14.79 -9.00 2.08
CA LEU A 220 14.39 -7.68 2.55
C LEU A 220 15.55 -6.97 3.27
N ASP A 221 15.60 -5.66 3.22
CA ASP A 221 16.67 -4.87 3.84
C ASP A 221 16.44 -4.73 5.36
N TYR A 222 15.19 -4.57 5.78
CA TYR A 222 14.82 -4.35 7.18
C TYR A 222 13.67 -5.24 7.63
N ALA A 223 13.70 -5.66 8.90
CA ALA A 223 12.60 -6.35 9.57
C ALA A 223 12.48 -5.87 11.02
N TYR A 224 11.34 -5.31 11.39
CA TYR A 224 11.03 -4.86 12.73
C TYR A 224 9.72 -5.47 13.22
N SER A 225 9.73 -6.03 14.43
CA SER A 225 8.56 -6.67 15.01
C SER A 225 8.76 -6.93 16.49
N ASN A 226 7.75 -7.47 17.16
CA ASN A 226 7.82 -7.76 18.59
C ASN A 226 8.67 -9.01 18.90
N ASN A 227 9.41 -8.97 19.99
CA ASN A 227 10.17 -10.10 20.49
C ASN A 227 9.40 -10.84 21.58
N LEU A 228 9.26 -12.15 21.43
CA LEU A 228 8.74 -13.03 22.49
C LEU A 228 9.87 -13.52 23.40
N GLU A 229 9.66 -13.46 24.71
CA GLU A 229 10.62 -14.00 25.68
C GLU A 229 10.56 -15.53 25.67
N VAL A 230 11.74 -16.15 25.55
CA VAL A 230 11.89 -17.61 25.51
C VAL A 230 12.84 -18.03 26.65
N VAL A 231 12.41 -18.96 27.49
CA VAL A 231 13.22 -19.56 28.55
C VAL A 231 13.08 -21.09 28.47
N GLY A 232 14.20 -21.78 28.41
CA GLY A 232 14.23 -23.25 28.35
C GLY A 232 13.50 -23.81 27.08
N GLY A 233 13.54 -23.10 25.95
CA GLY A 233 12.86 -23.52 24.71
C GLY A 233 11.36 -23.27 24.69
N LYS A 234 10.79 -22.60 25.69
CA LYS A 234 9.36 -22.34 25.80
C LYS A 234 9.09 -20.83 25.90
N LEU A 235 7.95 -20.40 25.33
CA LEU A 235 7.44 -19.04 25.47
C LEU A 235 7.07 -18.79 26.94
N THR A 236 7.49 -17.64 27.47
CA THR A 236 7.15 -17.26 28.86
C THR A 236 5.77 -16.59 28.96
N GLY A 237 5.19 -16.18 27.82
CA GLY A 237 3.98 -15.38 27.74
C GLY A 237 4.26 -13.87 27.85
N ARG A 238 5.49 -13.43 27.60
CA ARG A 238 5.88 -12.01 27.66
C ARG A 238 6.46 -11.52 26.35
N VAL A 239 6.17 -10.26 26.05
CA VAL A 239 6.85 -9.48 25.00
C VAL A 239 8.01 -8.74 25.64
N VAL A 240 9.18 -8.73 25.00
CA VAL A 240 10.37 -8.02 25.46
C VAL A 240 10.73 -6.87 24.51
N GLY A 241 11.20 -5.78 25.10
CA GLY A 241 11.49 -4.55 24.37
C GLY A 241 10.25 -3.71 24.07
N PRO A 242 10.41 -2.65 23.26
CA PRO A 242 9.31 -1.78 22.87
C PRO A 242 8.33 -2.52 21.95
N ILE A 243 7.02 -2.33 22.19
CA ILE A 243 5.97 -2.90 21.36
C ILE A 243 5.87 -2.12 20.04
N VAL A 244 5.76 -2.85 18.94
CA VAL A 244 5.53 -2.30 17.61
C VAL A 244 4.01 -2.10 17.41
N ASN A 245 3.52 -0.97 17.91
CA ASN A 245 2.15 -0.47 17.74
C ASN A 245 2.09 0.54 16.59
N ALA A 246 0.92 1.17 16.36
CA ALA A 246 0.72 2.12 15.27
C ALA A 246 1.71 3.29 15.28
N GLN A 247 1.95 3.90 16.45
CA GLN A 247 2.90 5.00 16.59
C GLN A 247 4.33 4.52 16.26
N ARG A 248 4.71 3.34 16.80
CA ARG A 248 6.04 2.79 16.56
C ARG A 248 6.26 2.38 15.10
N LYS A 249 5.23 1.92 14.39
CA LYS A 249 5.32 1.66 12.94
C LYS A 249 5.69 2.93 12.17
N ALA A 250 5.02 4.03 12.44
CA ALA A 250 5.30 5.33 11.80
C ALA A 250 6.72 5.83 12.12
N GLU A 251 7.15 5.76 13.39
CA GLU A 251 8.52 6.14 13.80
C GLU A 251 9.60 5.29 13.13
N LEU A 252 9.36 3.98 12.99
CA LEU A 252 10.31 3.07 12.34
C LEU A 252 10.40 3.37 10.84
N LEU A 253 9.29 3.67 10.17
CA LEU A 253 9.29 4.11 8.77
C LEU A 253 10.15 5.37 8.61
N GLU A 254 9.95 6.40 9.43
CA GLU A 254 10.75 7.63 9.39
C GLU A 254 12.24 7.35 9.66
N THR A 255 12.53 6.47 10.63
CA THR A 255 13.90 6.07 10.96
C THR A 255 14.59 5.38 9.78
N ILE A 256 13.91 4.46 9.10
CA ILE A 256 14.44 3.78 7.91
C ILE A 256 14.64 4.78 6.77
N ALA A 257 13.66 5.64 6.50
CA ALA A 257 13.75 6.66 5.47
C ALA A 257 14.97 7.58 5.69
N GLN A 258 15.19 7.99 6.94
CA GLN A 258 16.37 8.79 7.31
C GLN A 258 17.68 8.00 7.12
N ALA A 259 17.73 6.74 7.50
CA ALA A 259 18.92 5.88 7.35
C ALA A 259 19.29 5.67 5.89
N GLU A 260 18.27 5.53 5.01
CA GLU A 260 18.44 5.39 3.56
C GLU A 260 18.68 6.73 2.83
N GLY A 261 18.58 7.88 3.52
CA GLY A 261 18.67 9.19 2.90
C GLY A 261 17.50 9.48 1.93
N VAL A 262 16.32 8.94 2.21
CA VAL A 262 15.12 8.99 1.35
C VAL A 262 14.12 9.99 1.95
N LEU A 263 13.53 10.83 1.12
CA LEU A 263 12.43 11.71 1.55
C LEU A 263 11.15 10.89 1.76
N LEU A 264 10.29 11.31 2.68
CA LEU A 264 9.00 10.65 2.91
C LEU A 264 8.14 10.60 1.65
N ASP A 265 8.19 11.61 0.78
CA ASP A 265 7.57 11.60 -0.55
C ASP A 265 8.05 10.45 -1.45
N GLN A 266 9.19 9.84 -1.16
CA GLN A 266 9.75 8.71 -1.89
C GLN A 266 9.47 7.36 -1.22
N VAL A 267 8.71 7.35 -0.14
CA VAL A 267 8.31 6.16 0.60
C VAL A 267 6.94 5.67 0.15
N ILE A 268 6.77 4.37 0.07
CA ILE A 268 5.49 3.68 -0.05
C ILE A 268 5.26 2.90 1.24
N ALA A 269 4.07 3.04 1.83
CA ALA A 269 3.64 2.22 2.95
C ALA A 269 2.44 1.36 2.55
N VAL A 270 2.44 0.09 2.95
CA VAL A 270 1.38 -0.88 2.63
C VAL A 270 0.93 -1.57 3.90
N GLY A 271 -0.38 -1.62 4.14
CA GLY A 271 -0.95 -2.29 5.32
C GLY A 271 -2.45 -2.55 5.17
N ASP A 272 -3.01 -3.40 6.02
CA ASP A 272 -4.42 -3.81 5.98
C ASP A 272 -5.22 -3.36 7.21
N GLY A 273 -4.56 -3.04 8.32
CA GLY A 273 -5.16 -2.80 9.63
C GLY A 273 -5.14 -1.34 10.10
N ALA A 274 -5.98 -1.03 11.10
CA ALA A 274 -6.01 0.30 11.72
C ALA A 274 -4.67 0.69 12.38
N ASN A 275 -3.85 -0.30 12.76
CA ASN A 275 -2.50 -0.14 13.29
C ASN A 275 -1.49 0.37 12.23
N ASP A 276 -1.87 0.36 10.94
CA ASP A 276 -1.03 0.86 9.85
C ASP A 276 -1.36 2.31 9.48
N ALA A 277 -2.49 2.84 9.93
CA ALA A 277 -3.00 4.13 9.49
C ALA A 277 -1.96 5.26 9.62
N LEU A 278 -1.25 5.35 10.75
CA LEU A 278 -0.21 6.37 10.95
C LEU A 278 1.01 6.15 10.05
N MET A 279 1.37 4.90 9.78
CA MET A 279 2.46 4.56 8.87
C MET A 279 2.10 4.92 7.42
N LEU A 280 0.87 4.63 6.99
CA LEU A 280 0.36 4.99 5.67
C LEU A 280 0.31 6.52 5.49
N ASP A 281 -0.16 7.26 6.49
CA ASP A 281 -0.27 8.73 6.47
C ASP A 281 1.10 9.43 6.36
N ARG A 282 2.17 8.82 6.91
CA ARG A 282 3.53 9.37 6.85
C ARG A 282 4.22 9.16 5.51
N ALA A 283 3.80 8.18 4.75
CA ALA A 283 4.41 7.84 3.47
C ALA A 283 3.96 8.79 2.36
N GLY A 284 4.79 8.97 1.35
CA GLY A 284 4.40 9.69 0.13
C GLY A 284 3.43 8.92 -0.77
N LEU A 285 3.12 7.65 -0.43
CA LEU A 285 2.03 6.86 -0.97
C LEU A 285 1.63 5.79 0.05
N GLY A 286 0.50 5.98 0.71
CA GLY A 286 -0.10 5.02 1.62
C GLY A 286 -1.11 4.13 0.90
N ILE A 287 -0.91 2.82 0.93
CA ILE A 287 -1.73 1.82 0.24
C ILE A 287 -2.44 0.94 1.26
N ALA A 288 -3.76 1.01 1.28
CA ALA A 288 -4.62 0.10 2.02
C ALA A 288 -4.81 -1.20 1.21
N PHE A 289 -4.16 -2.28 1.63
CA PHE A 289 -4.18 -3.56 0.92
C PHE A 289 -5.18 -4.52 1.56
N HIS A 290 -6.21 -4.95 0.81
CA HIS A 290 -7.32 -5.82 1.27
C HIS A 290 -7.90 -5.35 2.62
N ALA A 291 -7.83 -4.05 2.87
CA ALA A 291 -8.08 -3.43 4.15
C ALA A 291 -9.58 -3.26 4.45
N LYS A 292 -9.87 -3.07 5.74
CA LYS A 292 -11.21 -2.71 6.22
C LYS A 292 -11.61 -1.31 5.73
N PRO A 293 -12.93 -1.03 5.59
CA PRO A 293 -13.43 0.23 5.01
C PRO A 293 -12.79 1.48 5.60
N LYS A 294 -12.66 1.54 6.93
CA LYS A 294 -12.11 2.71 7.63
C LYS A 294 -10.67 3.06 7.19
N LEU A 295 -9.81 2.06 6.98
CA LEU A 295 -8.44 2.30 6.50
C LEU A 295 -8.43 2.65 5.02
N ARG A 296 -9.31 2.03 4.21
CA ARG A 296 -9.46 2.35 2.78
C ARG A 296 -9.85 3.80 2.52
N GLU A 297 -10.68 4.39 3.39
CA GLU A 297 -11.09 5.80 3.31
C GLU A 297 -9.96 6.76 3.71
N ALA A 298 -9.07 6.33 4.61
CA ALA A 298 -7.98 7.16 5.14
C ALA A 298 -6.70 7.10 4.26
N ALA A 299 -6.48 6.01 3.54
CA ALA A 299 -5.28 5.82 2.72
C ALA A 299 -5.32 6.62 1.41
N ASP A 300 -4.16 6.81 0.76
CA ASP A 300 -4.08 7.46 -0.54
C ASP A 300 -4.73 6.64 -1.64
N THR A 301 -4.59 5.33 -1.57
CA THR A 301 -5.19 4.38 -2.49
C THR A 301 -5.51 3.06 -1.79
N SER A 302 -6.34 2.23 -2.44
CA SER A 302 -6.62 0.88 -1.96
C SER A 302 -6.50 -0.15 -3.08
N ILE A 303 -6.05 -1.35 -2.71
CA ILE A 303 -6.08 -2.55 -3.55
C ILE A 303 -6.99 -3.54 -2.84
N THR A 304 -8.09 -3.97 -3.51
CA THR A 304 -9.12 -4.80 -2.88
C THR A 304 -9.27 -6.17 -3.51
N SER A 305 -8.85 -6.34 -4.75
CA SER A 305 -9.10 -7.58 -5.52
C SER A 305 -7.87 -8.14 -6.22
N SER A 306 -6.73 -7.46 -6.15
CA SER A 306 -5.50 -7.84 -6.84
C SER A 306 -4.40 -8.24 -5.85
N GLY A 307 -3.35 -8.90 -6.32
CA GLY A 307 -2.15 -9.21 -5.54
C GLY A 307 -1.28 -7.98 -5.26
N LEU A 308 -0.24 -8.17 -4.46
CA LEU A 308 0.71 -7.10 -4.12
C LEU A 308 1.48 -6.56 -5.34
N ASP A 309 1.65 -7.36 -6.39
CA ASP A 309 2.27 -6.94 -7.65
C ASP A 309 1.48 -5.85 -8.39
N ALA A 310 0.20 -5.66 -8.10
CA ALA A 310 -0.59 -4.53 -8.59
C ALA A 310 0.00 -3.16 -8.19
N ILE A 311 0.79 -3.09 -7.12
CA ILE A 311 1.53 -1.89 -6.71
C ILE A 311 2.46 -1.41 -7.81
N LEU A 312 3.03 -2.29 -8.62
CA LEU A 312 3.91 -1.93 -9.73
C LEU A 312 3.20 -1.04 -10.75
N TYR A 313 1.91 -1.27 -11.00
CA TYR A 313 1.10 -0.41 -11.87
C TYR A 313 0.83 0.97 -11.24
N LEU A 314 0.68 1.05 -9.90
CA LEU A 314 0.56 2.34 -9.21
C LEU A 314 1.82 3.22 -9.35
N LEU A 315 2.98 2.59 -9.55
CA LEU A 315 4.26 3.26 -9.85
C LEU A 315 4.41 3.61 -11.33
N GLY A 316 3.42 3.27 -12.17
CA GLY A 316 3.44 3.49 -13.61
C GLY A 316 4.37 2.53 -14.36
N ILE A 317 4.71 1.37 -13.78
CA ILE A 317 5.49 0.32 -14.44
C ILE A 317 4.52 -0.53 -15.25
N SER A 318 4.72 -0.56 -16.58
CA SER A 318 3.87 -1.36 -17.47
C SER A 318 4.27 -2.83 -17.47
N ALA A 319 3.36 -3.72 -17.90
CA ALA A 319 3.64 -5.14 -18.07
C ALA A 319 4.81 -5.39 -19.04
N ARG A 320 4.97 -4.54 -20.08
CA ARG A 320 6.11 -4.62 -21.00
C ARG A 320 7.44 -4.33 -20.27
N GLU A 321 7.49 -3.27 -19.46
CA GLU A 321 8.69 -2.93 -18.67
C GLU A 321 9.00 -4.02 -17.63
N LEU A 322 7.95 -4.68 -17.08
CA LEU A 322 8.12 -5.81 -16.18
C LEU A 322 8.81 -7.00 -16.85
N GLN A 323 8.54 -7.26 -18.14
CA GLN A 323 9.23 -8.32 -18.90
C GLN A 323 10.73 -8.03 -19.07
N GLU A 324 11.14 -6.77 -19.14
CA GLU A 324 12.54 -6.36 -19.23
C GLU A 324 13.31 -6.54 -17.91
N VAL A 325 12.57 -6.57 -16.79
CA VAL A 325 13.13 -6.68 -15.42
C VAL A 325 13.00 -8.11 -14.86
N GLN A 326 12.27 -9.01 -15.51
CA GLN A 326 12.17 -10.42 -15.13
C GLN A 326 13.40 -11.21 -15.60
#